data_ba5c835f0ba9012f0bdf396b473507eb
#
_entry.id   ba5c835f0ba9012f0bdf396b473507eb
#
_cell.length_a   1.000
_cell.length_b   1.000
_cell.length_c   1.000
_cell.angle_alpha   90.00
_cell.angle_beta   90.00
_cell.angle_gamma   90.00
#
_symmetry.space_group_name_H-M   'P 1'
#
loop_
_entity.id
_entity.type
_entity.pdbx_description
1 polymer ?
#
loop_
_entity_poly.entity_id
_entity_poly.type
_entity_poly.pdbx_seq_one_letter_code
_entity_poly.pdbx_strand_id
1 'polypeptide(L)'
;AMEQQVIHISKGGLHASMRTRCAILAAANPENERWSMRGNPQGNILPYLEEINLDPALLTRFDIIWMLRDDVVRDYDDQIAEHILENRTTAVSEQLIDEGRVEDPTELDQESSYRVDYSGKEMMTVSMLQKYVAYARRFVHPTLSSEAKMIIKEFYHDMRGKYGQENEAPITPRSIEGISRLTEARARVRLSDIADDSDALNAIAMFKLWRYEAGGEDFDEIAIATGKTFSVRKADIELKNLLRTLSEGRIDVDISEVDILNGMSKLGFRDNETDDALQRLSAINMVYSPGAGR
;
A
#
# COMPACT_ATOMS: atom_id res chain seq x y z
N ALA A 1 14.84 8.88 -2.42
CA ALA A 1 15.15 7.98 -3.54
C ALA A 1 13.89 7.44 -4.23
N MET A 2 12.91 6.93 -3.47
CA MET A 2 11.68 6.32 -4.06
C MET A 2 10.84 7.31 -4.88
N GLU A 3 10.74 8.55 -4.47
CA GLU A 3 9.88 9.56 -5.11
C GLU A 3 10.65 10.38 -6.17
N GLN A 4 11.80 10.92 -5.80
CA GLN A 4 12.60 11.76 -6.70
C GLN A 4 13.44 10.96 -7.69
N GLN A 5 13.57 9.64 -7.51
CA GLN A 5 14.38 8.74 -8.32
C GLN A 5 15.82 9.21 -8.53
N VAL A 6 16.32 10.00 -7.58
CA VAL A 6 17.69 10.53 -7.56
C VAL A 6 18.20 10.49 -6.12
N ILE A 7 19.46 10.10 -5.95
CA ILE A 7 20.20 10.22 -4.68
C ILE A 7 21.32 11.23 -4.89
N HIS A 8 21.41 12.19 -3.97
CA HIS A 8 22.50 13.14 -3.90
C HIS A 8 23.47 12.68 -2.81
N ILE A 9 24.72 12.51 -3.18
CA ILE A 9 25.80 12.14 -2.28
C ILE A 9 26.73 13.33 -2.17
N SER A 10 26.96 13.79 -0.94
CA SER A 10 27.91 14.84 -0.64
C SER A 10 28.89 14.32 0.42
N LYS A 11 30.14 14.09 0.04
CA LYS A 11 31.18 13.61 0.94
C LYS A 11 32.53 14.19 0.53
N GLY A 12 33.28 14.80 1.49
CA GLY A 12 34.63 15.28 1.26
C GLY A 12 34.77 16.32 0.15
N GLY A 13 33.79 17.22 -0.04
CA GLY A 13 33.79 18.23 -1.11
C GLY A 13 33.35 17.72 -2.49
N LEU A 14 33.08 16.43 -2.62
CA LEU A 14 32.52 15.85 -3.84
C LEU A 14 30.99 15.82 -3.75
N HIS A 15 30.32 16.35 -4.78
CA HIS A 15 28.88 16.28 -4.95
C HIS A 15 28.55 15.43 -6.17
N ALA A 16 27.86 14.32 -5.95
CA ALA A 16 27.42 13.43 -7.02
C ALA A 16 25.91 13.27 -6.97
N SER A 17 25.28 13.20 -8.13
CA SER A 17 23.87 12.92 -8.31
C SER A 17 23.70 11.62 -9.10
N MET A 18 23.05 10.63 -8.49
CA MET A 18 22.86 9.31 -9.09
C MET A 18 21.37 9.06 -9.35
N ARG A 19 21.05 8.64 -10.56
CA ARG A 19 19.68 8.22 -10.90
C ARG A 19 19.38 6.87 -10.27
N THR A 20 18.25 6.79 -9.54
CA THR A 20 17.79 5.58 -8.84
C THR A 20 16.41 5.17 -9.33
N ARG A 21 16.27 4.98 -10.64
CA ARG A 21 15.04 4.41 -11.22
C ARG A 21 15.06 2.91 -11.02
N CYS A 22 14.41 2.44 -9.96
CA CYS A 22 14.28 1.00 -9.65
C CYS A 22 12.86 0.67 -9.28
N ALA A 23 12.45 -0.58 -9.56
CA ALA A 23 11.28 -1.18 -8.94
C ALA A 23 11.68 -1.73 -7.58
N ILE A 24 10.82 -1.56 -6.58
CA ILE A 24 11.06 -2.02 -5.22
C ILE A 24 10.01 -3.08 -4.89
N LEU A 25 10.48 -4.28 -4.56
CA LEU A 25 9.70 -5.34 -3.95
C LEU A 25 10.23 -5.54 -2.54
N ALA A 26 9.36 -5.37 -1.55
CA ALA A 26 9.71 -5.55 -0.15
C ALA A 26 8.84 -6.65 0.47
N ALA A 27 9.40 -7.38 1.42
CA ALA A 27 8.69 -8.29 2.28
C ALA A 27 9.00 -7.93 3.73
N ALA A 28 7.99 -7.93 4.58
CA ALA A 28 8.11 -7.64 6.00
C ALA A 28 7.15 -8.55 6.78
N ASN A 29 7.54 -8.89 7.99
CA ASN A 29 6.68 -9.56 8.95
C ASN A 29 6.02 -8.51 9.86
N PRO A 30 4.82 -8.79 10.41
CA PRO A 30 4.24 -7.96 11.47
C PRO A 30 5.13 -7.97 12.72
N GLU A 31 5.09 -6.91 13.51
CA GLU A 31 5.94 -6.74 14.71
C GLU A 31 5.78 -7.88 15.72
N ASN A 32 4.57 -8.45 15.83
CA ASN A 32 4.25 -9.55 16.72
C ASN A 32 4.30 -10.95 16.07
N GLU A 33 5.05 -11.10 14.95
CA GLU A 33 5.22 -12.35 14.18
C GLU A 33 3.94 -12.90 13.54
N ARG A 34 2.76 -12.46 13.95
CA ARG A 34 1.45 -12.84 13.41
C ARG A 34 0.53 -11.64 13.34
N TRP A 35 -0.25 -11.55 12.28
CA TRP A 35 -1.32 -10.57 12.16
C TRP A 35 -2.34 -10.80 13.27
N SER A 36 -2.77 -9.73 13.92
CA SER A 36 -3.82 -9.85 14.94
C SER A 36 -5.12 -10.31 14.29
N MET A 37 -5.62 -11.46 14.72
CA MET A 37 -6.91 -12.03 14.24
C MET A 37 -8.12 -11.22 14.71
N ARG A 38 -7.93 -10.15 15.43
CA ARG A 38 -9.01 -9.29 15.86
C ARG A 38 -9.46 -8.45 14.68
N GLY A 39 -10.46 -8.97 13.97
CA GLY A 39 -11.38 -8.11 13.24
C GLY A 39 -11.77 -7.00 14.20
N ASN A 40 -11.38 -5.77 13.91
CA ASN A 40 -11.65 -4.65 14.79
C ASN A 40 -13.17 -4.47 14.90
N PRO A 41 -13.79 -4.64 16.10
CA PRO A 41 -15.22 -4.40 16.29
C PRO A 41 -15.63 -2.96 16.04
N GLN A 42 -14.66 -2.05 15.84
CA GLN A 42 -14.86 -0.61 15.72
C GLN A 42 -14.58 -0.05 14.32
N GLY A 43 -14.35 -0.91 13.31
CA GLY A 43 -14.16 -0.45 11.93
C GLY A 43 -12.88 0.39 11.68
N ASN A 44 -11.91 0.38 12.59
CA ASN A 44 -10.65 1.09 12.41
C ASN A 44 -9.74 0.33 11.45
N ILE A 45 -9.43 0.93 10.35
CA ILE A 45 -8.79 0.41 9.14
C ILE A 45 -7.28 0.24 9.31
N LEU A 46 -6.70 0.81 10.36
CA LEU A 46 -5.26 0.84 10.59
C LEU A 46 -4.64 -0.39 11.28
N PRO A 47 -5.36 -1.37 11.88
CA PRO A 47 -4.72 -2.36 12.73
C PRO A 47 -3.64 -3.18 12.04
N TYR A 48 -3.77 -3.47 10.75
CA TYR A 48 -2.76 -4.26 10.03
C TYR A 48 -1.54 -3.47 9.63
N LEU A 49 -1.71 -2.21 9.24
CA LEU A 49 -0.60 -1.35 8.83
C LEU A 49 0.18 -0.81 10.04
N GLU A 50 -0.48 -0.67 11.19
CA GLU A 50 0.16 -0.34 12.47
C GLU A 50 1.03 -1.49 13.00
N GLU A 51 0.69 -2.73 12.64
CA GLU A 51 1.49 -3.91 12.99
C GLU A 51 2.78 -4.04 12.17
N ILE A 52 2.94 -3.23 11.12
CA ILE A 52 4.17 -3.14 10.34
C ILE A 52 4.99 -1.98 10.91
N ASN A 53 6.14 -2.27 11.50
CA ASN A 53 7.06 -1.26 12.02
C ASN A 53 7.78 -0.52 10.86
N LEU A 54 7.00 0.20 10.04
CA LEU A 54 7.49 1.03 8.95
C LEU A 54 6.90 2.44 9.07
N ASP A 55 7.73 3.43 8.72
CA ASP A 55 7.29 4.83 8.66
C ASP A 55 6.06 4.96 7.72
N PRO A 56 4.96 5.55 8.18
CA PRO A 56 3.77 5.81 7.36
C PRO A 56 4.09 6.53 6.05
N ALA A 57 5.05 7.46 6.07
CA ALA A 57 5.49 8.14 4.87
C ALA A 57 6.19 7.21 3.86
N LEU A 58 6.75 6.08 4.32
CA LEU A 58 7.30 5.06 3.45
C LEU A 58 6.18 4.18 2.88
N LEU A 59 5.22 3.77 3.70
CA LEU A 59 4.09 2.94 3.28
C LEU A 59 3.30 3.59 2.13
N THR A 60 3.05 4.90 2.20
CA THR A 60 2.35 5.64 1.13
C THR A 60 3.12 5.73 -0.19
N ARG A 61 4.38 5.30 -0.23
CA ARG A 61 5.19 5.27 -1.47
C ARG A 61 5.12 3.94 -2.20
N PHE A 62 4.50 2.93 -1.62
CA PHE A 62 4.20 1.68 -2.31
C PHE A 62 2.90 1.81 -3.09
N ASP A 63 2.87 1.28 -4.30
CA ASP A 63 1.69 1.29 -5.16
C ASP A 63 0.67 0.23 -4.72
N ILE A 64 1.15 -0.89 -4.19
CA ILE A 64 0.36 -2.01 -3.66
C ILE A 64 1.05 -2.57 -2.42
N ILE A 65 0.26 -2.94 -1.42
CA ILE A 65 0.70 -3.66 -0.22
C ILE A 65 -0.19 -4.88 -0.06
N TRP A 66 0.37 -6.08 -0.20
CA TRP A 66 -0.34 -7.33 0.02
C TRP A 66 -0.14 -7.84 1.42
N MET A 67 -1.22 -8.22 2.07
CA MET A 67 -1.19 -8.86 3.37
C MET A 67 -1.39 -10.36 3.21
N LEU A 68 -0.33 -11.13 3.45
CA LEU A 68 -0.39 -12.57 3.42
C LEU A 68 -0.75 -13.07 4.82
N ARG A 69 -1.89 -13.71 4.94
CA ARG A 69 -2.34 -14.34 6.18
C ARG A 69 -2.00 -15.82 6.14
N ASP A 70 -1.65 -16.35 7.29
CA ASP A 70 -1.46 -17.77 7.51
C ASP A 70 -2.80 -18.38 7.99
N ASP A 71 -3.67 -18.68 7.04
CA ASP A 71 -4.94 -19.32 7.31
C ASP A 71 -4.72 -20.83 7.31
N VAL A 72 -4.97 -21.49 8.45
CA VAL A 72 -4.79 -22.95 8.59
C VAL A 72 -5.88 -23.67 7.80
N VAL A 73 -5.55 -24.05 6.57
CA VAL A 73 -6.41 -24.83 5.68
C VAL A 73 -5.66 -26.07 5.25
N ARG A 74 -6.11 -27.23 5.72
CA ARG A 74 -5.43 -28.51 5.55
C ARG A 74 -4.97 -28.82 4.12
N ASP A 75 -5.83 -28.56 3.16
CA ASP A 75 -5.53 -28.83 1.74
C ASP A 75 -4.41 -27.92 1.20
N TYR A 76 -4.32 -26.67 1.68
CA TYR A 76 -3.22 -25.76 1.35
C TYR A 76 -1.94 -26.13 2.10
N ASP A 77 -2.05 -26.50 3.37
CA ASP A 77 -0.93 -26.88 4.19
C ASP A 77 -0.27 -28.17 3.64
N ASP A 78 -1.07 -29.12 3.18
CA ASP A 78 -0.59 -30.36 2.53
C ASP A 78 0.15 -30.02 1.22
N GLN A 79 -0.37 -29.12 0.38
CA GLN A 79 0.30 -28.67 -0.86
C GLN A 79 1.61 -27.93 -0.58
N ILE A 80 1.64 -27.05 0.42
CA ILE A 80 2.84 -26.32 0.82
C ILE A 80 3.90 -27.32 1.33
N ALA A 81 3.50 -28.25 2.18
CA ALA A 81 4.41 -29.26 2.72
C ALA A 81 5.00 -30.14 1.61
N GLU A 82 4.17 -30.61 0.68
CA GLU A 82 4.60 -31.40 -0.48
C GLU A 82 5.59 -30.62 -1.34
N HIS A 83 5.28 -29.37 -1.67
CA HIS A 83 6.17 -28.50 -2.46
C HIS A 83 7.53 -28.25 -1.77
N ILE A 84 7.54 -28.03 -0.45
CA ILE A 84 8.79 -27.85 0.31
C ILE A 84 9.65 -29.12 0.28
N LEU A 85 9.01 -30.27 0.45
CA LEU A 85 9.71 -31.56 0.46
C LEU A 85 10.26 -31.91 -0.94
N GLU A 86 9.49 -31.63 -2.01
CA GLU A 86 9.94 -31.81 -3.39
C GLU A 86 11.10 -30.89 -3.75
N ASN A 87 11.01 -29.60 -3.43
CA ASN A 87 12.10 -28.64 -3.65
C ASN A 87 13.39 -29.05 -2.93
N ARG A 88 13.27 -29.59 -1.71
CA ARG A 88 14.43 -30.11 -0.98
C ARG A 88 15.08 -31.30 -1.68
N THR A 89 14.26 -32.19 -2.23
CA THR A 89 14.75 -33.37 -2.98
C THR A 89 15.44 -32.89 -4.27
N THR A 90 14.85 -31.95 -4.99
CA THR A 90 15.43 -31.37 -6.21
C THR A 90 16.76 -30.66 -5.92
N ALA A 91 16.84 -29.86 -4.86
CA ALA A 91 18.06 -29.16 -4.48
C ALA A 91 19.21 -30.12 -4.13
N VAL A 92 18.89 -31.25 -3.46
CA VAL A 92 19.89 -32.32 -3.17
C VAL A 92 20.33 -32.97 -4.48
N SER A 93 19.42 -33.23 -5.43
CA SER A 93 19.75 -33.79 -6.72
C SER A 93 20.65 -32.87 -7.55
N GLU A 94 20.33 -31.57 -7.61
CA GLU A 94 21.16 -30.55 -8.26
C GLU A 94 22.57 -30.47 -7.66
N GLN A 95 22.68 -30.54 -6.34
CA GLN A 95 23.98 -30.56 -5.68
C GLN A 95 24.80 -31.80 -6.04
N LEU A 96 24.16 -32.96 -6.11
CA LEU A 96 24.83 -34.23 -6.47
C LEU A 96 25.28 -34.21 -7.94
N ILE A 97 24.53 -33.57 -8.83
CA ILE A 97 24.89 -33.35 -10.24
C ILE A 97 26.11 -32.42 -10.32
N ASP A 98 26.08 -31.29 -9.65
CA ASP A 98 27.20 -30.33 -9.61
C ASP A 98 28.48 -30.94 -9.05
N GLU A 99 28.36 -31.89 -8.09
CA GLU A 99 29.48 -32.66 -7.55
C GLU A 99 29.95 -33.82 -8.48
N GLY A 100 29.27 -34.01 -9.65
CA GLY A 100 29.59 -35.06 -10.61
C GLY A 100 29.31 -36.49 -10.10
N ARG A 101 28.44 -36.62 -9.11
CA ARG A 101 28.08 -37.93 -8.49
C ARG A 101 26.90 -38.60 -9.19
N VAL A 102 26.11 -37.83 -9.92
CA VAL A 102 24.96 -38.33 -10.68
C VAL A 102 24.95 -37.61 -12.03
N GLU A 103 24.66 -38.32 -13.13
CA GLU A 103 24.46 -37.71 -14.44
C GLU A 103 23.17 -36.90 -14.43
N ASP A 104 23.21 -35.68 -15.00
CA ASP A 104 22.05 -34.82 -15.08
C ASP A 104 21.03 -35.40 -16.08
N PRO A 105 19.86 -35.89 -15.63
CA PRO A 105 18.85 -36.42 -16.53
C PRO A 105 18.20 -35.34 -17.37
N THR A 106 18.42 -34.03 -17.05
CA THR A 106 17.82 -32.89 -17.75
C THR A 106 18.65 -32.38 -18.92
N GLU A 107 19.87 -32.90 -19.18
CA GLU A 107 20.59 -32.58 -20.41
C GLU A 107 19.81 -32.99 -21.66
N LEU A 108 18.86 -33.91 -21.57
CA LEU A 108 17.99 -34.36 -22.66
C LEU A 108 16.77 -33.47 -22.88
N ASP A 109 16.39 -32.60 -21.92
CA ASP A 109 15.14 -31.81 -21.94
C ASP A 109 15.38 -30.29 -21.99
N GLN A 110 16.57 -29.81 -22.29
CA GLN A 110 16.89 -28.36 -22.36
C GLN A 110 16.12 -27.57 -23.43
N GLU A 111 15.38 -28.22 -24.31
CA GLU A 111 14.56 -27.57 -25.33
C GLU A 111 13.13 -27.26 -24.91
N SER A 112 12.64 -27.79 -23.79
CA SER A 112 11.29 -27.56 -23.34
C SER A 112 11.16 -26.16 -22.70
N SER A 113 10.35 -25.30 -23.31
CA SER A 113 10.02 -23.96 -22.76
C SER A 113 8.99 -24.01 -21.62
N TYR A 114 8.37 -25.18 -21.42
CA TYR A 114 7.29 -25.42 -20.48
C TYR A 114 7.52 -26.69 -19.70
N ARG A 115 7.12 -26.67 -18.45
CA ARG A 115 6.99 -27.87 -17.58
C ARG A 115 5.50 -28.07 -17.29
N VAL A 116 5.09 -29.30 -17.08
CA VAL A 116 3.75 -29.63 -16.60
C VAL A 116 3.86 -29.89 -15.10
N ASP A 117 3.08 -29.17 -14.30
CA ASP A 117 3.02 -29.41 -12.86
C ASP A 117 2.24 -30.68 -12.54
N TYR A 118 2.22 -31.07 -11.25
CA TYR A 118 1.51 -32.26 -10.78
C TYR A 118 -0.01 -32.20 -10.99
N SER A 119 -0.57 -31.00 -11.24
CA SER A 119 -1.99 -30.79 -11.58
C SER A 119 -2.26 -30.93 -13.10
N GLY A 120 -1.24 -31.18 -13.90
CA GLY A 120 -1.34 -31.25 -15.36
C GLY A 120 -1.36 -29.88 -16.07
N LYS A 121 -1.06 -28.80 -15.34
CA LYS A 121 -1.04 -27.44 -15.87
C LYS A 121 0.35 -27.11 -16.44
N GLU A 122 0.36 -26.57 -17.64
CA GLU A 122 1.61 -26.10 -18.27
C GLU A 122 2.13 -24.86 -17.54
N MET A 123 3.37 -24.94 -17.08
CA MET A 123 4.09 -23.85 -16.44
C MET A 123 5.34 -23.48 -17.25
N MET A 124 5.61 -22.21 -17.33
CA MET A 124 6.81 -21.70 -18.01
C MET A 124 8.06 -22.07 -17.18
N THR A 125 9.10 -22.55 -17.83
CA THR A 125 10.39 -22.81 -17.14
C THR A 125 11.03 -21.50 -16.68
N VAL A 126 11.86 -21.57 -15.63
CA VAL A 126 12.58 -20.40 -15.09
C VAL A 126 13.41 -19.72 -16.18
N SER A 127 14.12 -20.51 -17.00
CA SER A 127 14.91 -19.99 -18.13
C SER A 127 14.07 -19.24 -19.15
N MET A 128 12.89 -19.79 -19.50
CA MET A 128 11.98 -19.11 -20.43
C MET A 128 11.39 -17.86 -19.82
N LEU A 129 11.03 -17.88 -18.52
CA LEU A 129 10.54 -16.70 -17.81
C LEU A 129 11.60 -15.57 -17.78
N GLN A 130 12.86 -15.92 -17.52
CA GLN A 130 13.96 -14.95 -17.55
C GLN A 130 14.12 -14.31 -18.93
N LYS A 131 14.07 -15.11 -20.00
CA LYS A 131 14.12 -14.60 -21.38
C LYS A 131 12.94 -13.69 -21.70
N TYR A 132 11.73 -14.10 -21.27
CA TYR A 132 10.51 -13.32 -21.45
C TYR A 132 10.59 -11.96 -20.76
N VAL A 133 10.99 -11.94 -19.49
CA VAL A 133 11.16 -10.70 -18.71
C VAL A 133 12.25 -9.81 -19.32
N ALA A 134 13.37 -10.39 -19.73
CA ALA A 134 14.45 -9.64 -20.39
C ALA A 134 13.99 -9.00 -21.70
N TYR A 135 13.24 -9.74 -22.52
CA TYR A 135 12.64 -9.22 -23.75
C TYR A 135 11.65 -8.09 -23.46
N ALA A 136 10.69 -8.31 -22.56
CA ALA A 136 9.67 -7.33 -22.20
C ALA A 136 10.30 -6.03 -21.69
N ARG A 137 11.33 -6.12 -20.83
CA ARG A 137 12.03 -4.94 -20.31
C ARG A 137 12.80 -4.16 -21.37
N ARG A 138 13.34 -4.84 -22.37
CA ARG A 138 14.20 -4.23 -23.39
C ARG A 138 13.40 -3.61 -24.53
N PHE A 139 12.32 -4.25 -24.94
CA PHE A 139 11.65 -3.93 -26.20
C PHE A 139 10.22 -3.39 -26.03
N VAL A 140 9.59 -3.57 -24.88
CA VAL A 140 8.19 -3.20 -24.68
C VAL A 140 8.08 -1.99 -23.74
N HIS A 141 7.62 -0.87 -24.30
CA HIS A 141 7.50 0.41 -23.59
C HIS A 141 6.07 0.96 -23.69
N PRO A 142 5.12 0.39 -22.93
CA PRO A 142 3.72 0.74 -23.06
C PRO A 142 3.44 2.21 -22.76
N THR A 143 2.49 2.76 -23.51
CA THR A 143 1.91 4.08 -23.27
C THR A 143 0.40 3.94 -23.11
N LEU A 144 -0.18 4.72 -22.21
CA LEU A 144 -1.63 4.70 -21.96
C LEU A 144 -2.40 5.19 -23.18
N SER A 145 -3.39 4.42 -23.62
CA SER A 145 -4.37 4.85 -24.62
C SER A 145 -5.26 5.98 -24.10
N SER A 146 -6.00 6.62 -24.98
CA SER A 146 -6.97 7.67 -24.60
C SER A 146 -8.09 7.10 -23.73
N GLU A 147 -8.54 5.89 -24.04
CA GLU A 147 -9.58 5.15 -23.34
C GLU A 147 -9.11 4.77 -21.93
N ALA A 148 -7.89 4.20 -21.80
CA ALA A 148 -7.29 3.87 -20.52
C ALA A 148 -7.17 5.11 -19.60
N LYS A 149 -6.72 6.25 -20.15
CA LYS A 149 -6.64 7.51 -19.40
C LYS A 149 -8.00 7.98 -18.91
N MET A 150 -9.04 7.84 -19.74
CA MET A 150 -10.40 8.23 -19.39
C MET A 150 -10.94 7.36 -18.25
N ILE A 151 -10.77 6.05 -18.33
CA ILE A 151 -11.19 5.09 -17.30
C ILE A 151 -10.51 5.39 -15.94
N ILE A 152 -9.19 5.61 -15.95
CA ILE A 152 -8.44 5.95 -14.73
C ILE A 152 -8.93 7.27 -14.13
N LYS A 153 -9.18 8.27 -14.98
CA LYS A 153 -9.70 9.57 -14.55
C LYS A 153 -11.10 9.46 -13.94
N GLU A 154 -12.00 8.73 -14.58
CA GLU A 154 -13.35 8.50 -14.07
C GLU A 154 -13.31 7.77 -12.73
N PHE A 155 -12.55 6.70 -12.62
CA PHE A 155 -12.36 6.00 -11.36
C PHE A 155 -11.87 6.94 -10.23
N TYR A 156 -10.90 7.80 -10.52
CA TYR A 156 -10.41 8.76 -9.53
C TYR A 156 -11.48 9.77 -9.11
N HIS A 157 -12.26 10.27 -10.06
CA HIS A 157 -13.37 11.18 -9.76
C HIS A 157 -14.47 10.50 -8.94
N ASP A 158 -14.83 9.26 -9.28
CA ASP A 158 -15.83 8.48 -8.55
C ASP A 158 -15.40 8.25 -7.09
N MET A 159 -14.14 7.87 -6.90
CA MET A 159 -13.58 7.66 -5.56
C MET A 159 -13.58 8.94 -4.74
N ARG A 160 -13.26 10.08 -5.35
CA ARG A 160 -13.31 11.38 -4.67
C ARG A 160 -14.75 11.88 -4.47
N GLY A 161 -15.64 11.62 -5.40
CA GLY A 161 -17.04 12.07 -5.36
C GLY A 161 -17.87 11.38 -4.29
N LYS A 162 -17.62 10.10 -4.03
CA LYS A 162 -18.31 9.33 -2.97
C LYS A 162 -18.12 9.94 -1.57
N TYR A 163 -17.01 10.64 -1.36
CA TYR A 163 -16.64 11.24 -0.08
C TYR A 163 -16.69 12.78 -0.10
N GLY A 164 -17.21 13.37 -1.21
CA GLY A 164 -17.16 14.81 -1.49
C GLY A 164 -18.02 15.72 -0.60
N GLN A 165 -18.79 15.19 0.36
CA GLN A 165 -19.49 15.99 1.36
C GLN A 165 -18.65 16.29 2.60
N GLU A 166 -17.48 15.67 2.78
CA GLU A 166 -16.69 15.72 4.01
C GLU A 166 -15.25 16.26 3.81
N ASN A 167 -14.94 17.00 2.74
CA ASN A 167 -13.66 17.67 2.47
C ASN A 167 -12.38 16.80 2.40
N GLU A 168 -12.44 15.50 2.63
CA GLU A 168 -11.28 14.61 2.55
C GLU A 168 -11.59 13.39 1.68
N ALA A 169 -10.75 13.15 0.67
CA ALA A 169 -10.89 12.02 -0.23
C ALA A 169 -9.99 10.86 0.23
N PRO A 170 -10.47 9.63 0.22
CA PRO A 170 -9.69 8.46 0.65
C PRO A 170 -8.61 8.03 -0.35
N ILE A 171 -8.42 8.80 -1.42
CA ILE A 171 -7.49 8.52 -2.51
C ILE A 171 -6.66 9.75 -2.83
N THR A 172 -5.36 9.57 -3.01
CA THR A 172 -4.41 10.64 -3.29
C THR A 172 -4.07 10.73 -4.79
N PRO A 173 -3.51 11.86 -5.28
CA PRO A 173 -3.00 11.94 -6.65
C PRO A 173 -1.93 10.88 -6.97
N ARG A 174 -1.20 10.41 -5.95
CA ARG A 174 -0.19 9.36 -6.07
C ARG A 174 -0.78 8.02 -6.50
N SER A 175 -2.04 7.76 -6.12
CA SER A 175 -2.78 6.57 -6.53
C SER A 175 -3.04 6.53 -8.04
N ILE A 176 -3.24 7.70 -8.69
CA ILE A 176 -3.36 7.76 -10.16
C ILE A 176 -2.06 7.28 -10.80
N GLU A 177 -0.92 7.73 -10.27
CA GLU A 177 0.39 7.31 -10.78
C GLU A 177 0.62 5.81 -10.56
N GLY A 178 0.22 5.28 -9.40
CA GLY A 178 0.27 3.85 -9.09
C GLY A 178 -0.57 3.02 -10.07
N ILE A 179 -1.83 3.40 -10.27
CA ILE A 179 -2.74 2.73 -11.21
C ILE A 179 -2.19 2.82 -12.64
N SER A 180 -1.64 3.97 -13.05
CA SER A 180 -1.03 4.13 -14.37
C SER A 180 0.16 3.20 -14.57
N ARG A 181 1.05 3.09 -13.56
CA ARG A 181 2.17 2.14 -13.59
C ARG A 181 1.72 0.68 -13.68
N LEU A 182 0.66 0.32 -12.95
CA LEU A 182 0.08 -1.03 -13.01
C LEU A 182 -0.53 -1.33 -14.38
N THR A 183 -1.23 -0.36 -14.97
CA THR A 183 -1.80 -0.46 -16.32
C THR A 183 -0.70 -0.69 -17.36
N GLU A 184 0.37 0.11 -17.32
CA GLU A 184 1.52 -0.06 -18.20
C GLU A 184 2.25 -1.40 -17.94
N ALA A 185 2.40 -1.81 -16.67
CA ALA A 185 3.01 -3.09 -16.32
C ALA A 185 2.22 -4.26 -16.92
N ARG A 186 0.87 -4.21 -16.85
CA ARG A 186 0.01 -5.24 -17.42
C ARG A 186 0.14 -5.33 -18.94
N ALA A 187 0.15 -4.20 -19.66
CA ALA A 187 0.39 -4.16 -21.08
C ALA A 187 1.77 -4.75 -21.42
N ARG A 188 2.79 -4.45 -20.62
CA ARG A 188 4.14 -5.03 -20.77
C ARG A 188 4.16 -6.53 -20.58
N VAL A 189 3.38 -7.07 -19.64
CA VAL A 189 3.25 -8.53 -19.43
C VAL A 189 2.67 -9.21 -20.67
N ARG A 190 1.76 -8.59 -21.41
CA ARG A 190 1.22 -9.14 -22.67
C ARG A 190 2.00 -8.70 -23.91
N LEU A 191 3.18 -8.09 -23.72
CA LEU A 191 4.09 -7.62 -24.78
C LEU A 191 3.45 -6.59 -25.72
N SER A 192 2.60 -5.72 -25.22
CA SER A 192 1.96 -4.64 -25.98
C SER A 192 2.60 -3.29 -25.68
N ASP A 193 2.81 -2.47 -26.69
CA ASP A 193 3.29 -1.09 -26.56
C ASP A 193 2.16 -0.10 -26.27
N ILE A 194 0.91 -0.57 -26.27
CA ILE A 194 -0.27 0.23 -25.92
C ILE A 194 -0.96 -0.44 -24.73
N ALA A 195 -1.12 0.32 -23.66
CA ALA A 195 -1.92 -0.04 -22.50
C ALA A 195 -3.36 0.42 -22.74
N ASP A 196 -4.25 -0.55 -22.95
CA ASP A 196 -5.63 -0.31 -23.36
C ASP A 196 -6.61 -0.25 -22.17
N ASP A 197 -7.90 -0.16 -22.47
CA ASP A 197 -9.00 -0.12 -21.51
C ASP A 197 -9.04 -1.36 -20.61
N SER A 198 -8.80 -2.56 -21.17
CA SER A 198 -8.75 -3.82 -20.42
C SER A 198 -7.62 -3.80 -19.38
N ASP A 199 -6.45 -3.26 -19.75
CA ASP A 199 -5.33 -3.12 -18.82
C ASP A 199 -5.67 -2.17 -17.66
N ALA A 200 -6.35 -1.05 -17.97
CA ALA A 200 -6.77 -0.07 -16.97
C ALA A 200 -7.81 -0.66 -16.00
N LEU A 201 -8.82 -1.36 -16.52
CA LEU A 201 -9.85 -2.00 -15.69
C LEU A 201 -9.26 -3.06 -14.75
N ASN A 202 -8.32 -3.86 -15.24
CA ASN A 202 -7.64 -4.86 -14.42
C ASN A 202 -6.72 -4.22 -13.36
N ALA A 203 -6.00 -3.15 -13.70
CA ALA A 203 -5.19 -2.41 -12.75
C ALA A 203 -6.05 -1.79 -11.63
N ILE A 204 -7.21 -1.24 -11.98
CA ILE A 204 -8.19 -0.72 -11.01
C ILE A 204 -8.75 -1.87 -10.14
N ALA A 205 -9.03 -3.04 -10.72
CA ALA A 205 -9.50 -4.19 -9.96
C ALA A 205 -8.45 -4.66 -8.93
N MET A 206 -7.17 -4.75 -9.32
CA MET A 206 -6.07 -5.03 -8.39
C MET A 206 -5.96 -3.97 -7.29
N PHE A 207 -6.05 -2.71 -7.65
CA PHE A 207 -6.00 -1.60 -6.70
C PHE A 207 -7.16 -1.64 -5.70
N LYS A 208 -8.38 -1.94 -6.16
CA LYS A 208 -9.55 -2.13 -5.29
C LYS A 208 -9.39 -3.34 -4.36
N LEU A 209 -8.89 -4.47 -4.88
CA LEU A 209 -8.67 -5.67 -4.09
C LEU A 209 -7.66 -5.41 -2.97
N TRP A 210 -6.51 -4.80 -3.30
CA TRP A 210 -5.54 -4.40 -2.29
C TRP A 210 -6.15 -3.52 -1.20
N ARG A 211 -6.90 -2.49 -1.58
CA ARG A 211 -7.56 -1.59 -0.62
C ARG A 211 -8.54 -2.34 0.28
N TYR A 212 -9.34 -3.22 -0.31
CA TYR A 212 -10.29 -4.03 0.45
C TYR A 212 -9.60 -4.95 1.45
N GLU A 213 -8.52 -5.61 1.07
CA GLU A 213 -7.73 -6.46 1.97
C GLU A 213 -7.01 -5.65 3.06
N ALA A 214 -6.55 -4.45 2.73
CA ALA A 214 -5.86 -3.57 3.67
C ALA A 214 -6.78 -2.97 4.74
N GLY A 215 -8.07 -2.77 4.44
CA GLY A 215 -8.96 -2.11 5.39
C GLY A 215 -10.43 -2.06 5.01
N GLY A 216 -10.85 -2.81 4.00
CA GLY A 216 -12.24 -2.83 3.56
C GLY A 216 -12.64 -1.68 2.64
N GLU A 217 -13.96 -1.46 2.52
CA GLU A 217 -14.50 -0.44 1.59
C GLU A 217 -14.13 1.00 1.99
N ASP A 218 -13.96 1.25 3.29
CA ASP A 218 -13.66 2.58 3.85
C ASP A 218 -12.16 2.88 3.99
N PHE A 219 -11.30 2.14 3.27
CA PHE A 219 -9.86 2.32 3.33
C PHE A 219 -9.42 3.74 2.96
N ASP A 220 -8.68 4.38 3.85
CA ASP A 220 -8.26 5.78 3.76
C ASP A 220 -6.72 5.89 3.67
N GLU A 221 -6.20 6.18 2.48
CA GLU A 221 -4.76 6.37 2.24
C GLU A 221 -4.18 7.54 3.04
N ILE A 222 -4.99 8.57 3.33
CA ILE A 222 -4.54 9.73 4.10
C ILE A 222 -4.34 9.33 5.56
N ALA A 223 -5.12 8.36 6.07
CA ALA A 223 -4.92 7.83 7.41
C ALA A 223 -3.55 7.16 7.54
N ILE A 224 -3.12 6.41 6.52
CA ILE A 224 -1.76 5.82 6.48
C ILE A 224 -0.70 6.93 6.53
N ALA A 225 -0.86 7.97 5.68
CA ALA A 225 0.11 9.04 5.57
C ALA A 225 0.25 9.89 6.83
N THR A 226 -0.83 10.05 7.58
CA THR A 226 -0.90 10.97 8.73
C THR A 226 -0.87 10.25 10.08
N GLY A 227 -1.03 8.91 10.10
CA GLY A 227 -1.22 8.14 11.33
C GLY A 227 -2.53 8.47 12.06
N LYS A 228 -3.48 9.16 11.39
CA LYS A 228 -4.75 9.59 11.99
C LYS A 228 -5.92 9.08 11.15
N THR A 229 -6.86 8.41 11.79
CA THR A 229 -8.11 8.00 11.14
C THR A 229 -8.93 9.21 10.69
N PHE A 230 -9.86 8.98 9.77
CA PHE A 230 -10.77 10.03 9.30
C PHE A 230 -11.52 10.71 10.46
N SER A 231 -12.06 9.93 11.41
CA SER A 231 -12.76 10.47 12.58
C SER A 231 -11.86 11.38 13.43
N VAL A 232 -10.61 10.99 13.63
CA VAL A 232 -9.61 11.78 14.38
C VAL A 232 -9.29 13.09 13.66
N ARG A 233 -9.11 13.04 12.33
CA ARG A 233 -8.86 14.26 11.53
C ARG A 233 -10.05 15.18 11.51
N LYS A 234 -11.27 14.63 11.37
CA LYS A 234 -12.52 15.38 11.43
C LYS A 234 -12.67 16.08 12.77
N ALA A 235 -12.43 15.38 13.90
CA ALA A 235 -12.44 15.97 15.23
C ALA A 235 -11.43 17.12 15.36
N ASP A 236 -10.21 16.95 14.87
CA ASP A 236 -9.17 18.00 14.91
C ASP A 236 -9.56 19.23 14.07
N ILE A 237 -10.19 19.05 12.91
CA ILE A 237 -10.63 20.13 12.04
C ILE A 237 -11.83 20.89 12.64
N GLU A 238 -12.84 20.14 13.05
CA GLU A 238 -14.05 20.73 13.64
C GLU A 238 -13.74 21.46 14.96
N LEU A 239 -12.85 20.91 15.78
CA LEU A 239 -12.38 21.58 16.99
C LEU A 239 -11.65 22.89 16.65
N LYS A 240 -10.77 22.92 15.64
CA LYS A 240 -10.11 24.15 15.18
C LYS A 240 -11.11 25.20 14.69
N ASN A 241 -12.12 24.79 13.94
CA ASN A 241 -13.17 25.67 13.44
C ASN A 241 -14.02 26.22 14.59
N LEU A 242 -14.39 25.38 15.54
CA LEU A 242 -15.12 25.77 16.74
C LEU A 242 -14.34 26.77 17.59
N LEU A 243 -13.06 26.49 17.88
CA LEU A 243 -12.19 27.41 18.62
C LEU A 243 -12.04 28.75 17.90
N ARG A 244 -11.89 28.74 16.57
CA ARG A 244 -11.85 30.00 15.78
C ARG A 244 -13.15 30.77 15.87
N THR A 245 -14.29 30.09 15.91
CA THR A 245 -15.61 30.73 16.04
C THR A 245 -15.81 31.28 17.44
N LEU A 246 -15.48 30.52 18.48
CA LEU A 246 -15.60 30.93 19.88
C LEU A 246 -14.65 32.09 20.24
N SER A 247 -13.46 32.11 19.64
CA SER A 247 -12.49 33.19 19.81
C SER A 247 -12.78 34.43 18.95
N GLU A 248 -13.80 34.40 18.08
CA GLU A 248 -14.07 35.42 17.07
C GLU A 248 -12.83 35.73 16.19
N GLY A 249 -11.96 34.75 15.99
CA GLY A 249 -10.70 34.89 15.26
C GLY A 249 -9.60 35.65 16.00
N ARG A 250 -9.78 35.96 17.28
CA ARG A 250 -8.75 36.58 18.11
C ARG A 250 -7.76 35.53 18.65
N ILE A 251 -6.55 35.98 18.91
CA ILE A 251 -5.48 35.17 19.54
C ILE A 251 -5.50 35.44 21.05
N ASP A 252 -5.11 34.46 21.85
CA ASP A 252 -5.02 34.54 23.33
C ASP A 252 -6.36 34.89 24.03
N VAL A 253 -7.41 34.20 23.64
CA VAL A 253 -8.74 34.30 24.27
C VAL A 253 -8.98 33.07 25.12
N ASP A 254 -9.41 33.29 26.36
CA ASP A 254 -9.86 32.24 27.25
C ASP A 254 -11.21 31.69 26.78
N ILE A 255 -11.27 30.41 26.48
CA ILE A 255 -12.48 29.70 26.09
C ILE A 255 -12.80 28.65 27.14
N SER A 256 -14.05 28.62 27.60
CA SER A 256 -14.48 27.62 28.58
C SER A 256 -14.46 26.21 27.97
N GLU A 257 -13.88 25.26 28.69
CA GLU A 257 -13.90 23.84 28.32
C GLU A 257 -15.33 23.30 28.13
N VAL A 258 -16.28 23.79 28.93
CA VAL A 258 -17.70 23.44 28.82
C VAL A 258 -18.29 23.91 27.48
N ASP A 259 -17.90 25.08 26.97
CA ASP A 259 -18.38 25.60 25.67
C ASP A 259 -17.78 24.79 24.51
N ILE A 260 -16.54 24.34 24.66
CA ILE A 260 -15.88 23.46 23.68
C ILE A 260 -16.58 22.10 23.63
N LEU A 261 -16.77 21.45 24.78
CA LEU A 261 -17.45 20.15 24.86
C LEU A 261 -18.89 20.25 24.33
N ASN A 262 -19.64 21.25 24.70
CA ASN A 262 -21.00 21.49 24.19
C ASN A 262 -21.02 21.74 22.68
N GLY A 263 -20.05 22.48 22.18
CA GLY A 263 -19.91 22.76 20.76
C GLY A 263 -19.60 21.51 19.95
N MET A 264 -18.63 20.71 20.39
CA MET A 264 -18.26 19.46 19.76
C MET A 264 -19.35 18.39 19.87
N SER A 265 -20.05 18.31 20.98
CA SER A 265 -21.20 17.41 21.17
C SER A 265 -22.34 17.72 20.19
N LYS A 266 -22.61 19.01 19.86
CA LYS A 266 -23.59 19.41 18.83
C LYS A 266 -23.15 18.98 17.43
N LEU A 267 -21.85 18.85 17.17
CA LEU A 267 -21.26 18.35 15.94
C LEU A 267 -21.18 16.81 15.87
N GLY A 268 -21.64 16.12 16.95
CA GLY A 268 -21.74 14.67 17.00
C GLY A 268 -20.51 13.96 17.56
N PHE A 269 -19.55 14.67 18.16
CA PHE A 269 -18.37 14.09 18.80
C PHE A 269 -18.64 13.80 20.29
N ARG A 270 -17.99 12.75 20.80
CA ARG A 270 -18.03 12.38 22.22
C ARG A 270 -17.00 13.18 23.01
N ASP A 271 -17.21 13.29 24.32
CA ASP A 271 -16.30 14.03 25.20
C ASP A 271 -14.87 13.51 25.14
N ASN A 272 -14.66 12.18 25.13
CA ASN A 272 -13.34 11.58 25.00
C ASN A 272 -12.64 11.89 23.65
N GLU A 273 -13.39 11.97 22.56
CA GLU A 273 -12.84 12.32 21.24
C GLU A 273 -12.43 13.81 21.22
N THR A 274 -13.17 14.65 21.93
CA THR A 274 -12.87 16.07 22.09
C THR A 274 -11.64 16.28 22.96
N ASP A 275 -11.52 15.55 24.09
CA ASP A 275 -10.36 15.60 24.97
C ASP A 275 -9.08 15.16 24.26
N ASP A 276 -9.15 14.05 23.52
CA ASP A 276 -8.03 13.58 22.70
C ASP A 276 -7.62 14.61 21.63
N ALA A 277 -8.59 15.29 21.00
CA ALA A 277 -8.33 16.34 20.03
C ALA A 277 -7.68 17.57 20.68
N LEU A 278 -8.15 17.99 21.87
CA LEU A 278 -7.55 19.07 22.65
C LEU A 278 -6.11 18.76 23.05
N GLN A 279 -5.82 17.53 23.48
CA GLN A 279 -4.46 17.11 23.82
C GLN A 279 -3.54 17.16 22.59
N ARG A 280 -4.02 16.73 21.42
CA ARG A 280 -3.24 16.82 20.17
C ARG A 280 -2.97 18.27 19.77
N LEU A 281 -3.94 19.18 19.89
CA LEU A 281 -3.75 20.60 19.60
C LEU A 281 -2.82 21.28 20.61
N SER A 282 -2.85 20.85 21.86
CA SER A 282 -1.92 21.32 22.88
C SER A 282 -0.49 20.85 22.61
N ALA A 283 -0.30 19.61 22.17
CA ALA A 283 1.02 19.07 21.80
C ALA A 283 1.72 19.85 20.68
N ILE A 284 0.94 20.51 19.80
CA ILE A 284 1.46 21.38 18.73
C ILE A 284 1.42 22.88 19.09
N ASN A 285 1.20 23.21 20.38
CA ASN A 285 1.12 24.56 20.92
C ASN A 285 0.05 25.46 20.27
N MET A 286 -1.06 24.89 19.80
CA MET A 286 -2.20 25.66 19.27
C MET A 286 -3.18 26.07 20.35
N VAL A 287 -3.26 25.30 21.43
CA VAL A 287 -4.07 25.60 22.62
C VAL A 287 -3.23 25.37 23.86
N TYR A 288 -3.51 26.11 24.91
CA TYR A 288 -2.87 25.98 26.21
C TYR A 288 -3.93 25.97 27.31
N SER A 289 -3.85 25.04 28.26
CA SER A 289 -4.73 24.98 29.40
C SER A 289 -3.99 25.55 30.64
N PRO A 290 -4.39 26.70 31.17
CA PRO A 290 -3.71 27.31 32.30
C PRO A 290 -4.07 26.67 33.66
N GLY A 291 -4.98 25.72 33.71
CA GLY A 291 -5.39 25.00 34.93
C GLY A 291 -6.79 24.39 34.77
N ALA A 292 -7.20 23.56 35.73
CA ALA A 292 -8.45 22.79 35.68
C ALA A 292 -9.67 23.67 35.33
N GLY A 293 -10.31 23.40 34.17
CA GLY A 293 -11.57 24.00 33.78
C GLY A 293 -11.48 25.29 32.97
N ARG A 294 -10.30 25.66 32.45
CA ARG A 294 -10.11 26.82 31.57
C ARG A 294 -9.31 26.49 30.36
#